data_1eda6b9a558ca032c06db66933f799a3
#
_entry.id   1eda6b9a558ca032c06db66933f799a3
#
_cell.length_a   1.000
_cell.length_b   1.000
_cell.length_c   1.000
_cell.angle_alpha   90.00
_cell.angle_beta   90.00
_cell.angle_gamma   90.00
#
_symmetry.space_group_name_H-M   'P 1'
#
loop_
_entity.id
_entity.type
_entity.pdbx_description
1 polymer ?
#
loop_
_entity_poly.entity_id
_entity_poly.type
_entity_poly.pdbx_seq_one_letter_code
_entity_poly.pdbx_strand_id
1 'polypeptide(L)'
;LINENVFQDINGNPLKFFDAVVGGKSVGTPGTPALLEMAYKKWGKTKWSLLFDDAINLSNNGFVISNKLSSSIKKSRKSLSKFLKTKSYFLPNGMPLETGDIHFNKNYANTLKAFEKNGSEVFYNGYIANDIVSTVNNASHNPGVLSIKDMINYKVIERKPICSNYRGYQVCGMGPPS
;
A
#
# COMPACT_ATOMS: atom_id res chain seq x y z
N LEU A 1 -4.79 18.77 7.08
CA LEU A 1 -5.62 18.46 5.91
C LEU A 1 -4.81 18.70 4.63
N ILE A 2 -4.82 17.73 3.73
CA ILE A 2 -4.25 17.88 2.38
C ILE A 2 -5.12 18.90 1.65
N ASN A 3 -4.49 19.92 1.06
CA ASN A 3 -5.13 20.93 0.22
C ASN A 3 -4.53 20.90 -1.19
N GLU A 4 -5.06 21.71 -2.09
CA GLU A 4 -4.61 21.80 -3.49
C GLU A 4 -3.13 22.18 -3.66
N ASN A 5 -2.54 22.84 -2.64
CA ASN A 5 -1.16 23.31 -2.69
C ASN A 5 -0.13 22.27 -2.23
N VAL A 6 -0.57 21.08 -1.76
CA VAL A 6 0.36 20.05 -1.25
C VAL A 6 1.40 19.59 -2.28
N PHE A 7 1.04 19.64 -3.57
CA PHE A 7 1.90 19.27 -4.70
C PHE A 7 2.51 20.46 -5.44
N GLN A 8 2.62 21.60 -4.77
CA GLN A 8 3.29 22.79 -5.29
C GLN A 8 4.66 22.99 -4.63
N ASP A 9 5.55 23.67 -5.35
CA ASP A 9 6.81 24.16 -4.81
C ASP A 9 6.60 25.46 -4.00
N ILE A 10 7.69 26.03 -3.46
CA ILE A 10 7.65 27.26 -2.66
C ILE A 10 7.15 28.49 -3.46
N ASN A 11 7.19 28.43 -4.78
CA ASN A 11 6.75 29.50 -5.68
C ASN A 11 5.31 29.27 -6.18
N GLY A 12 4.61 28.21 -5.70
CA GLY A 12 3.27 27.87 -6.13
C GLY A 12 3.19 27.10 -7.46
N ASN A 13 4.33 26.67 -8.04
CA ASN A 13 4.33 25.89 -9.26
C ASN A 13 4.09 24.41 -8.97
N PRO A 14 3.36 23.67 -9.84
CA PRO A 14 3.18 22.24 -9.70
C PRO A 14 4.52 21.47 -9.68
N LEU A 15 4.68 20.55 -8.74
CA LEU A 15 5.82 19.64 -8.69
C LEU A 15 5.80 18.72 -9.92
N LYS A 16 6.99 18.33 -10.40
CA LYS A 16 7.09 17.25 -11.39
C LYS A 16 6.53 15.97 -10.80
N PHE A 17 5.91 15.13 -11.64
CA PHE A 17 5.20 13.92 -11.20
C PHE A 17 6.01 13.05 -10.21
N PHE A 18 7.25 12.71 -10.55
CA PHE A 18 8.08 11.88 -9.66
C PHE A 18 8.57 12.60 -8.40
N ASP A 19 8.60 13.91 -8.40
CA ASP A 19 8.92 14.70 -7.20
C ASP A 19 7.68 14.84 -6.29
N ALA A 20 6.50 14.75 -6.86
CA ALA A 20 5.23 14.73 -6.10
C ALA A 20 4.93 13.34 -5.52
N VAL A 21 5.08 12.27 -6.32
CA VAL A 21 4.64 10.90 -5.99
C VAL A 21 5.58 10.18 -5.03
N VAL A 22 6.89 10.41 -5.13
CA VAL A 22 7.87 9.70 -4.29
C VAL A 22 8.02 10.38 -2.95
N GLY A 23 7.49 9.78 -1.89
CA GLY A 23 7.59 10.27 -0.51
C GLY A 23 6.28 10.25 0.26
N GLY A 24 6.26 10.91 1.41
CA GLY A 24 5.13 10.94 2.32
C GLY A 24 3.93 11.76 1.81
N LYS A 25 4.15 12.80 0.99
CA LYS A 25 3.09 13.70 0.49
C LYS A 25 1.98 12.97 -0.26
N SER A 26 2.32 11.91 -0.99
CA SER A 26 1.36 11.13 -1.80
C SER A 26 0.67 10.00 -1.04
N VAL A 27 0.98 9.82 0.24
CA VAL A 27 0.42 8.73 1.06
C VAL A 27 -0.86 9.18 1.73
N GLY A 28 -1.96 8.52 1.39
CA GLY A 28 -3.24 8.64 2.10
C GLY A 28 -3.46 7.49 3.08
N THR A 29 -4.60 7.51 3.78
CA THR A 29 -5.00 6.41 4.67
C THR A 29 -5.16 5.11 3.88
N PRO A 30 -4.52 3.99 4.32
CA PRO A 30 -4.63 2.71 3.63
C PRO A 30 -6.07 2.19 3.66
N GLY A 31 -6.70 2.04 2.50
CA GLY A 31 -8.11 1.58 2.42
C GLY A 31 -8.27 0.08 2.25
N THR A 32 -7.28 -0.59 1.64
CA THR A 32 -7.36 -2.01 1.28
C THR A 32 -7.65 -2.95 2.45
N PRO A 33 -7.03 -2.81 3.65
CA PRO A 33 -7.31 -3.72 4.75
C PRO A 33 -8.80 -3.72 5.16
N ALA A 34 -9.40 -2.55 5.33
CA ALA A 34 -10.82 -2.43 5.68
C ALA A 34 -11.73 -2.92 4.56
N LEU A 35 -11.37 -2.66 3.29
CA LEU A 35 -12.09 -3.17 2.13
C LEU A 35 -12.11 -4.69 2.10
N LEU A 36 -10.96 -5.34 2.29
CA LEU A 36 -10.84 -6.81 2.27
C LEU A 36 -11.68 -7.44 3.39
N GLU A 37 -11.62 -6.90 4.60
CA GLU A 37 -12.42 -7.41 5.70
C GLU A 37 -13.93 -7.19 5.46
N MET A 38 -14.34 -6.03 4.96
CA MET A 38 -15.74 -5.77 4.61
C MET A 38 -16.22 -6.72 3.52
N ALA A 39 -15.45 -6.93 2.46
CA ALA A 39 -15.79 -7.85 1.38
C ALA A 39 -15.89 -9.30 1.90
N TYR A 40 -14.97 -9.71 2.77
CA TYR A 40 -15.02 -11.01 3.40
C TYR A 40 -16.28 -11.19 4.26
N LYS A 41 -16.63 -10.21 5.11
CA LYS A 41 -17.85 -10.26 5.94
C LYS A 41 -19.13 -10.40 5.12
N LYS A 42 -19.15 -9.84 3.89
CA LYS A 42 -20.32 -9.91 2.99
C LYS A 42 -20.39 -11.19 2.16
N TRP A 43 -19.25 -11.66 1.66
CA TRP A 43 -19.22 -12.69 0.62
C TRP A 43 -18.24 -13.84 0.91
N GLY A 44 -17.43 -13.74 1.97
CA GLY A 44 -16.46 -14.76 2.32
C GLY A 44 -17.11 -16.10 2.67
N LYS A 45 -16.58 -17.20 2.13
CA LYS A 45 -17.04 -18.57 2.41
C LYS A 45 -15.98 -19.42 3.08
N THR A 46 -14.72 -19.14 2.83
CA THR A 46 -13.57 -19.82 3.44
C THR A 46 -13.28 -19.20 4.81
N LYS A 47 -12.77 -19.99 5.75
CA LYS A 47 -12.34 -19.45 7.06
C LYS A 47 -11.31 -18.33 6.86
N TRP A 48 -11.51 -17.19 7.55
CA TRP A 48 -10.67 -15.99 7.41
C TRP A 48 -9.17 -16.25 7.55
N SER A 49 -8.76 -17.03 8.56
CA SER A 49 -7.35 -17.34 8.79
C SER A 49 -6.68 -18.06 7.62
N LEU A 50 -7.38 -18.97 6.94
CA LEU A 50 -6.82 -19.74 5.81
C LEU A 50 -6.46 -18.85 4.61
N LEU A 51 -7.03 -17.64 4.52
CA LEU A 51 -6.72 -16.68 3.45
C LEU A 51 -5.33 -16.05 3.60
N PHE A 52 -4.71 -16.19 4.76
CA PHE A 52 -3.41 -15.60 5.06
C PHE A 52 -2.24 -16.59 4.99
N ASP A 53 -2.52 -17.89 5.07
CA ASP A 53 -1.49 -18.93 5.23
C ASP A 53 -0.39 -18.84 4.17
N ASP A 54 -0.75 -18.81 2.89
CA ASP A 54 0.23 -18.74 1.79
C ASP A 54 1.03 -17.43 1.81
N ALA A 55 0.37 -16.29 2.06
CA ALA A 55 1.02 -14.99 2.10
C ALA A 55 1.99 -14.88 3.29
N ILE A 56 1.61 -15.42 4.46
CA ILE A 56 2.47 -15.48 5.64
C ILE A 56 3.66 -16.42 5.37
N ASN A 57 3.42 -17.58 4.76
CA ASN A 57 4.47 -18.53 4.43
C ASN A 57 5.50 -17.93 3.46
N LEU A 58 5.04 -17.34 2.35
CA LEU A 58 5.91 -16.67 1.38
C LEU A 58 6.70 -15.51 2.01
N SER A 59 6.06 -14.76 2.91
CA SER A 59 6.72 -13.64 3.59
C SER A 59 7.81 -14.11 4.57
N ASN A 60 7.60 -15.25 5.24
CA ASN A 60 8.56 -15.81 6.20
C ASN A 60 9.72 -16.58 5.54
N ASN A 61 9.38 -17.43 4.55
CA ASN A 61 10.30 -18.39 3.95
C ASN A 61 10.88 -17.92 2.61
N GLY A 62 10.26 -16.88 2.05
CA GLY A 62 10.69 -16.24 0.81
C GLY A 62 10.00 -16.80 -0.44
N PHE A 63 10.15 -16.04 -1.49
CA PHE A 63 9.71 -16.38 -2.84
C PHE A 63 10.80 -16.02 -3.85
N VAL A 64 10.78 -16.67 -4.98
CA VAL A 64 11.75 -16.42 -6.07
C VAL A 64 11.44 -15.11 -6.79
N ILE A 65 12.42 -14.23 -6.90
CA ILE A 65 12.30 -12.98 -7.66
C ILE A 65 12.09 -13.31 -9.14
N SER A 66 10.97 -12.87 -9.69
CA SER A 66 10.66 -13.01 -11.12
C SER A 66 11.44 -12.01 -11.97
N ASN A 67 11.59 -12.31 -13.26
CA ASN A 67 12.20 -11.39 -14.23
C ASN A 67 11.48 -10.01 -14.25
N LYS A 68 10.14 -10.01 -14.17
CA LYS A 68 9.35 -8.77 -14.12
C LYS A 68 9.68 -7.94 -12.87
N LEU A 69 9.77 -8.57 -11.70
CA LEU A 69 10.07 -7.87 -10.45
C LEU A 69 11.51 -7.34 -10.46
N SER A 70 12.51 -8.15 -10.85
CA SER A 70 13.90 -7.70 -11.00
C SER A 70 14.02 -6.49 -11.94
N SER A 71 13.38 -6.55 -13.11
CA SER A 71 13.36 -5.44 -14.06
C SER A 71 12.72 -4.17 -13.49
N SER A 72 11.63 -4.32 -12.71
CA SER A 72 10.96 -3.20 -12.05
C SER A 72 11.83 -2.55 -10.96
N ILE A 73 12.53 -3.37 -10.17
CA ILE A 73 13.49 -2.89 -9.16
C ILE A 73 14.62 -2.09 -9.82
N LYS A 74 15.21 -2.63 -10.91
CA LYS A 74 16.28 -1.96 -11.68
C LYS A 74 15.81 -0.61 -12.21
N LYS A 75 14.64 -0.54 -12.83
CA LYS A 75 14.04 0.71 -13.34
C LYS A 75 13.77 1.73 -12.24
N SER A 76 13.34 1.29 -11.07
CA SER A 76 12.98 2.14 -9.94
C SER A 76 14.13 2.44 -8.98
N ARG A 77 15.35 1.98 -9.27
CA ARG A 77 16.53 2.06 -8.39
C ARG A 77 16.72 3.45 -7.77
N LYS A 78 16.61 4.51 -8.56
CA LYS A 78 16.79 5.89 -8.11
C LYS A 78 15.77 6.28 -7.03
N SER A 79 14.51 5.95 -7.22
CA SER A 79 13.44 6.23 -6.24
C SER A 79 13.55 5.35 -5.00
N LEU A 80 13.82 4.05 -5.16
CA LEU A 80 14.01 3.09 -4.06
C LEU A 80 15.20 3.46 -3.17
N SER A 81 16.23 4.08 -3.73
CA SER A 81 17.43 4.51 -2.99
C SER A 81 17.22 5.73 -2.11
N LYS A 82 16.12 6.47 -2.26
CA LYS A 82 15.83 7.68 -1.45
C LYS A 82 15.53 7.36 0.02
N PHE A 83 15.11 6.14 0.34
CA PHE A 83 14.72 5.71 1.67
C PHE A 83 15.56 4.51 2.13
N LEU A 84 16.21 4.63 3.27
CA LEU A 84 17.15 3.62 3.77
C LEU A 84 16.53 2.23 3.89
N LYS A 85 15.33 2.12 4.48
CA LYS A 85 14.62 0.83 4.64
C LYS A 85 14.27 0.21 3.28
N THR A 86 13.76 1.02 2.35
CA THR A 86 13.43 0.56 1.00
C THR A 86 14.67 0.15 0.21
N LYS A 87 15.75 0.95 0.34
CA LYS A 87 17.04 0.64 -0.28
C LYS A 87 17.59 -0.68 0.23
N SER A 88 17.65 -0.89 1.55
CA SER A 88 18.17 -2.14 2.11
C SER A 88 17.32 -3.36 1.73
N TYR A 89 16.03 -3.17 1.52
CA TYR A 89 15.08 -4.22 1.18
C TYR A 89 15.17 -4.65 -0.29
N PHE A 90 15.22 -3.71 -1.24
CA PHE A 90 15.23 -4.01 -2.68
C PHE A 90 16.61 -3.97 -3.33
N LEU A 91 17.58 -3.34 -2.67
CA LEU A 91 18.94 -3.12 -3.16
C LEU A 91 19.94 -3.56 -2.08
N PRO A 92 19.92 -4.84 -1.62
CA PRO A 92 20.86 -5.33 -0.64
C PRO A 92 22.29 -5.11 -1.13
N ASN A 93 23.19 -4.62 -0.25
CA ASN A 93 24.55 -4.24 -0.61
C ASN A 93 24.65 -3.21 -1.76
N GLY A 94 23.59 -2.45 -2.02
CA GLY A 94 23.53 -1.45 -3.08
C GLY A 94 23.21 -1.99 -4.48
N MET A 95 22.99 -3.30 -4.62
CA MET A 95 22.67 -3.96 -5.89
C MET A 95 21.20 -4.36 -5.93
N PRO A 96 20.50 -4.16 -7.08
CA PRO A 96 19.14 -4.65 -7.26
C PRO A 96 19.04 -6.16 -7.10
N LEU A 97 17.94 -6.63 -6.50
CA LEU A 97 17.62 -8.06 -6.50
C LEU A 97 17.49 -8.59 -7.93
N GLU A 98 18.11 -9.73 -8.19
CA GLU A 98 18.15 -10.37 -9.50
C GLU A 98 17.08 -11.46 -9.65
N THR A 99 16.78 -11.83 -10.88
CA THR A 99 15.91 -12.97 -11.16
C THR A 99 16.50 -14.25 -10.59
N GLY A 100 15.71 -14.99 -9.83
CA GLY A 100 16.17 -16.22 -9.16
C GLY A 100 16.57 -16.03 -7.70
N ASP A 101 16.82 -14.81 -7.24
CA ASP A 101 17.08 -14.54 -5.82
C ASP A 101 15.88 -14.95 -4.96
N ILE A 102 16.13 -15.42 -3.74
CA ILE A 102 15.08 -15.64 -2.74
C ILE A 102 14.91 -14.38 -1.91
N HIS A 103 13.69 -13.88 -1.83
CA HIS A 103 13.36 -12.66 -1.11
C HIS A 103 12.23 -12.89 -0.10
N PHE A 104 12.41 -12.41 1.12
CA PHE A 104 11.46 -12.59 2.21
C PHE A 104 11.27 -11.29 3.02
N ASN A 105 10.16 -11.21 3.77
CA ASN A 105 9.86 -10.07 4.63
C ASN A 105 9.16 -10.51 5.93
N LYS A 106 9.94 -10.86 6.93
CA LYS A 106 9.42 -11.31 8.24
C LYS A 106 8.55 -10.25 8.93
N ASN A 107 8.87 -8.96 8.74
CA ASN A 107 8.06 -7.88 9.30
C ASN A 107 6.66 -7.84 8.66
N TYR A 108 6.58 -8.06 7.35
CA TYR A 108 5.30 -8.16 6.66
C TYR A 108 4.52 -9.40 7.08
N ALA A 109 5.19 -10.53 7.29
CA ALA A 109 4.56 -11.73 7.85
C ALA A 109 3.93 -11.45 9.23
N ASN A 110 4.60 -10.69 10.10
CA ASN A 110 4.06 -10.29 11.40
C ASN A 110 2.84 -9.35 11.25
N THR A 111 2.87 -8.44 10.29
CA THR A 111 1.72 -7.58 9.96
C THR A 111 0.53 -8.40 9.48
N LEU A 112 0.76 -9.40 8.60
CA LEU A 112 -0.29 -10.31 8.13
C LEU A 112 -0.88 -11.15 9.26
N LYS A 113 -0.07 -11.68 10.18
CA LYS A 113 -0.54 -12.39 11.38
C LYS A 113 -1.37 -11.51 12.29
N ALA A 114 -0.97 -10.25 12.47
CA ALA A 114 -1.76 -9.29 13.24
C ALA A 114 -3.12 -9.01 12.58
N PHE A 115 -3.14 -8.88 11.25
CA PHE A 115 -4.36 -8.70 10.46
C PHE A 115 -5.26 -9.94 10.51
N GLU A 116 -4.70 -11.12 10.33
CA GLU A 116 -5.42 -12.39 10.48
C GLU A 116 -6.13 -12.49 11.83
N LYS A 117 -5.40 -12.20 12.92
CA LYS A 117 -5.88 -12.38 14.28
C LYS A 117 -6.92 -11.33 14.72
N ASN A 118 -6.70 -10.07 14.35
CA ASN A 118 -7.44 -8.93 14.93
C ASN A 118 -8.28 -8.17 13.87
N GLY A 119 -8.32 -8.63 12.61
CA GLY A 119 -9.00 -7.90 11.54
C GLY A 119 -8.28 -6.62 11.13
N SER A 120 -8.97 -5.77 10.37
CA SER A 120 -8.39 -4.55 9.82
C SER A 120 -8.12 -3.45 10.85
N GLU A 121 -8.69 -3.56 12.06
CA GLU A 121 -8.54 -2.58 13.14
C GLU A 121 -7.05 -2.27 13.44
N VAL A 122 -6.16 -3.28 13.32
CA VAL A 122 -4.71 -3.12 13.56
C VAL A 122 -4.03 -2.09 12.65
N PHE A 123 -4.62 -1.81 11.48
CA PHE A 123 -4.11 -0.80 10.54
C PHE A 123 -4.57 0.62 10.88
N TYR A 124 -5.63 0.76 11.67
CA TYR A 124 -6.28 2.04 11.93
C TYR A 124 -6.10 2.51 13.36
N ASN A 125 -5.77 1.58 14.26
CA ASN A 125 -5.54 1.84 15.67
C ASN A 125 -4.34 1.05 16.18
N GLY A 126 -3.56 1.60 17.09
CA GLY A 126 -2.41 0.96 17.71
C GLY A 126 -1.09 1.14 16.96
N TYR A 127 -0.18 0.16 17.10
CA TYR A 127 1.22 0.32 16.69
C TYR A 127 1.41 0.43 15.17
N ILE A 128 0.65 -0.31 14.34
CA ILE A 128 0.77 -0.24 12.88
C ILE A 128 0.33 1.14 12.37
N ALA A 129 -0.79 1.67 12.88
CA ALA A 129 -1.24 3.02 12.55
C ALA A 129 -0.18 4.07 12.90
N ASN A 130 0.40 3.97 14.10
CA ASN A 130 1.46 4.87 14.56
C ASN A 130 2.71 4.78 13.70
N ASP A 131 3.14 3.57 13.32
CA ASP A 131 4.29 3.36 12.43
C ASP A 131 4.06 3.95 11.03
N ILE A 132 2.87 3.78 10.46
CA ILE A 132 2.50 4.37 9.17
C ILE A 132 2.57 5.89 9.26
N VAL A 133 1.89 6.49 10.22
CA VAL A 133 1.85 7.95 10.41
C VAL A 133 3.25 8.50 10.65
N SER A 134 4.01 7.88 11.54
CA SER A 134 5.40 8.29 11.83
C SER A 134 6.29 8.20 10.59
N THR A 135 6.20 7.11 9.82
CA THR A 135 7.00 6.91 8.61
C THR A 135 6.65 7.94 7.53
N VAL A 136 5.36 8.24 7.36
CA VAL A 136 4.88 9.25 6.40
C VAL A 136 5.35 10.65 6.76
N ASN A 137 5.19 11.03 8.02
CA ASN A 137 5.51 12.40 8.47
C ASN A 137 7.01 12.64 8.61
N ASN A 138 7.81 11.60 8.89
CA ASN A 138 9.26 11.67 8.99
C ASN A 138 9.98 11.15 7.74
N ALA A 139 9.28 11.06 6.60
CA ALA A 139 9.91 10.65 5.35
C ALA A 139 11.07 11.59 5.00
N SER A 140 12.25 11.02 4.69
CA SER A 140 13.45 11.79 4.34
C SER A 140 13.31 12.58 3.04
N HIS A 141 12.29 12.26 2.24
CA HIS A 141 11.94 12.95 1.01
C HIS A 141 10.43 13.16 0.96
N ASN A 142 10.00 14.39 0.73
CA ASN A 142 8.59 14.79 0.69
C ASN A 142 7.80 14.27 1.90
N PRO A 143 8.09 14.69 3.15
CA PRO A 143 7.31 14.28 4.31
C PRO A 143 5.82 14.61 4.12
N GLY A 144 4.96 13.73 4.59
CA GLY A 144 3.51 13.88 4.50
C GLY A 144 2.90 14.54 5.72
N VAL A 145 1.57 14.58 5.73
CA VAL A 145 0.77 15.20 6.82
C VAL A 145 -0.32 14.25 7.34
N LEU A 146 -0.14 12.94 7.15
CA LEU A 146 -1.08 11.94 7.65
C LEU A 146 -1.13 11.99 9.18
N SER A 147 -2.33 11.92 9.75
CA SER A 147 -2.53 11.92 11.20
C SER A 147 -3.17 10.60 11.69
N ILE A 148 -2.99 10.31 12.97
CA ILE A 148 -3.71 9.19 13.61
C ILE A 148 -5.23 9.39 13.52
N LYS A 149 -5.70 10.63 13.55
CA LYS A 149 -7.13 10.94 13.39
C LYS A 149 -7.65 10.53 12.00
N ASP A 150 -6.84 10.70 10.94
CA ASP A 150 -7.19 10.25 9.60
C ASP A 150 -7.28 8.72 9.52
N MET A 151 -6.38 8.02 10.23
CA MET A 151 -6.40 6.56 10.33
C MET A 151 -7.68 6.08 11.05
N ILE A 152 -7.94 6.54 12.27
CA ILE A 152 -9.07 6.11 13.12
C ILE A 152 -10.42 6.42 12.45
N ASN A 153 -10.54 7.53 11.75
CA ASN A 153 -11.78 7.95 11.12
C ASN A 153 -12.02 7.33 9.73
N TYR A 154 -11.08 6.51 9.23
CA TYR A 154 -11.25 5.90 7.93
C TYR A 154 -12.44 4.93 7.90
N LYS A 155 -13.26 5.05 6.87
CA LYS A 155 -14.40 4.15 6.62
C LYS A 155 -14.46 3.75 5.16
N VAL A 156 -14.70 2.47 4.93
CA VAL A 156 -14.99 1.97 3.58
C VAL A 156 -16.33 2.51 3.11
N ILE A 157 -16.36 3.04 1.90
CA ILE A 157 -17.59 3.55 1.28
C ILE A 157 -17.99 2.60 0.16
N GLU A 158 -19.18 2.02 0.29
CA GLU A 158 -19.81 1.23 -0.76
C GLU A 158 -20.55 2.16 -1.71
N ARG A 159 -20.29 2.03 -3.01
CA ARG A 159 -20.94 2.81 -4.06
C ARG A 159 -21.71 1.89 -4.98
N LYS A 160 -22.86 2.36 -5.49
CA LYS A 160 -23.60 1.67 -6.54
C LYS A 160 -22.80 1.67 -7.84
N PRO A 161 -22.75 0.54 -8.59
CA PRO A 161 -22.13 0.51 -9.88
C PRO A 161 -22.90 1.43 -10.86
N ILE A 162 -22.19 1.91 -11.88
CA ILE A 162 -22.81 2.58 -13.04
C ILE A 162 -23.09 1.51 -14.07
N CYS A 163 -24.35 1.42 -14.50
CA CYS A 163 -24.78 0.39 -15.45
C CYS A 163 -25.34 1.03 -16.71
N SER A 164 -25.10 0.41 -17.85
CA SER A 164 -25.72 0.75 -19.14
C SER A 164 -26.16 -0.51 -19.88
N ASN A 165 -27.13 -0.37 -20.78
CA ASN A 165 -27.57 -1.49 -21.62
C ASN A 165 -26.78 -1.50 -22.92
N TYR A 166 -26.26 -2.67 -23.30
CA TYR A 166 -25.56 -2.89 -24.55
C TYR A 166 -25.97 -4.21 -25.17
N ARG A 167 -26.57 -4.18 -26.36
CA ARG A 167 -27.02 -5.36 -27.12
C ARG A 167 -27.87 -6.34 -26.29
N GLY A 168 -28.77 -5.84 -25.44
CA GLY A 168 -29.63 -6.67 -24.57
C GLY A 168 -28.98 -7.14 -23.26
N TYR A 169 -27.72 -6.77 -23.01
CA TYR A 169 -27.01 -7.05 -21.75
C TYR A 169 -26.90 -5.79 -20.91
N GLN A 170 -27.05 -5.95 -19.61
CA GLN A 170 -26.68 -4.89 -18.66
C GLN A 170 -25.18 -5.00 -18.34
N VAL A 171 -24.43 -3.96 -18.72
CA VAL A 171 -22.98 -3.87 -18.40
C VAL A 171 -22.81 -2.88 -17.27
N CYS A 172 -22.20 -3.34 -16.18
CA CYS A 172 -21.96 -2.54 -14.98
C CYS A 172 -20.45 -2.40 -14.69
N GLY A 173 -20.03 -1.23 -14.26
CA GLY A 173 -18.66 -0.93 -13.87
C GLY A 173 -18.58 0.01 -12.69
N MET A 174 -17.36 0.22 -12.18
CA MET A 174 -17.15 1.22 -11.12
C MET A 174 -17.32 2.62 -11.68
N GLY A 175 -17.88 3.51 -10.85
CA GLY A 175 -17.85 4.95 -11.09
C GLY A 175 -16.50 5.57 -10.69
N PRO A 176 -16.24 6.83 -11.09
CA PRO A 176 -15.07 7.57 -10.63
C PRO A 176 -15.04 7.72 -9.10
N PRO A 177 -13.85 7.82 -8.48
CA PRO A 177 -12.52 7.65 -9.05
C PRO A 177 -12.15 6.15 -9.10
N SER A 178 -11.64 5.69 -10.21
CA SER A 178 -11.09 4.36 -10.35
C SER A 178 -9.94 4.38 -11.37
#